data_d62415679b3002bd75dd79b6eb881fef
#
_entry.id   d62415679b3002bd75dd79b6eb881fef
#
_cell.length_a   1.000
_cell.length_b   1.000
_cell.length_c   1.000
_cell.angle_alpha   90.00
_cell.angle_beta   90.00
_cell.angle_gamma   90.00
#
_symmetry.space_group_name_H-M   'P 1'
#
loop_
_entity.id
_entity.type
_entity.pdbx_description
1 polymer ?
#
loop_
_entity_poly.entity_id
_entity_poly.type
_entity_poly.pdbx_seq_one_letter_code
_entity_poly.pdbx_strand_id
1 'polypeptide(L)'
;MANPTLDTLWLHDRVARLRDGDRAAADELLRLVSARLERLARRMLRDFPIVRNGSDTGDVVQGAMLRLIAALRDVRPTTTRAFVGLAVLQVRRELLDLARHFAARGAASRVPDPGTADFGSAASESVGDLELWARFHTAADGLPAEEREAFGLLYYHGHTRAEAALLLGVSERTVYRWWASACVLLTDQLGGELPH
;
A
#
# COMPACT_ATOMS: atom_id res chain seq x y z
N MET A 1 -10.77 -22.75 -3.14
CA MET A 1 -9.61 -22.58 -4.04
C MET A 1 -8.48 -21.97 -3.21
N ALA A 2 -7.42 -22.73 -3.00
CA ALA A 2 -6.30 -22.29 -2.18
C ALA A 2 -5.69 -21.04 -2.80
N ASN A 3 -5.63 -19.97 -1.99
CA ASN A 3 -4.81 -18.81 -2.26
C ASN A 3 -3.39 -19.33 -2.51
N PRO A 4 -2.68 -19.00 -3.61
CA PRO A 4 -1.30 -19.42 -3.74
C PRO A 4 -0.55 -18.75 -2.61
N THR A 5 -0.37 -19.48 -1.54
CA THR A 5 0.59 -19.16 -0.48
C THR A 5 1.87 -18.84 -1.23
N LEU A 6 2.37 -17.63 -1.07
CA LEU A 6 3.70 -17.30 -1.56
C LEU A 6 4.65 -18.30 -0.93
N ASP A 7 4.93 -19.34 -1.67
CA ASP A 7 6.02 -20.22 -1.31
C ASP A 7 7.26 -19.32 -1.34
N THR A 8 7.86 -19.12 -0.19
CA THR A 8 9.04 -18.29 -0.02
C THR A 8 10.16 -18.77 -0.95
N LEU A 9 10.21 -20.08 -1.20
CA LEU A 9 11.13 -20.68 -2.15
C LEU A 9 10.82 -20.25 -3.59
N TRP A 10 9.55 -20.23 -3.98
CA TRP A 10 9.13 -19.75 -5.28
C TRP A 10 9.51 -18.29 -5.51
N LEU A 11 9.27 -17.43 -4.51
CA LEU A 11 9.60 -16.01 -4.58
C LEU A 11 11.12 -15.79 -4.64
N HIS A 12 11.91 -16.55 -3.87
CA HIS A 12 13.36 -16.54 -3.94
C HIS A 12 13.87 -16.91 -5.32
N ASP A 13 13.36 -18.00 -5.91
CA ASP A 13 13.74 -18.42 -7.26
C ASP A 13 13.43 -17.33 -8.30
N ARG A 14 12.25 -16.70 -8.24
CA ARG A 14 11.87 -15.65 -9.20
C ARG A 14 12.71 -14.39 -9.05
N VAL A 15 13.06 -13.98 -7.82
CA VAL A 15 13.96 -12.84 -7.59
C VAL A 15 15.38 -13.15 -8.08
N ALA A 16 15.87 -14.38 -7.88
CA ALA A 16 17.16 -14.80 -8.43
C ALA A 16 17.17 -14.74 -9.98
N ARG A 17 16.14 -15.27 -10.62
CA ARG A 17 15.97 -15.22 -12.09
C ARG A 17 15.81 -13.79 -12.62
N LEU A 18 15.09 -12.92 -11.89
CA LEU A 18 14.98 -11.49 -12.22
C LEU A 18 16.36 -10.82 -12.23
N ARG A 19 17.21 -11.13 -11.23
CA ARG A 19 18.58 -10.63 -11.15
C ARG A 19 19.41 -11.06 -12.36
N ASP A 20 19.20 -12.30 -12.83
CA ASP A 20 19.89 -12.87 -13.98
C ASP A 20 19.30 -12.39 -15.33
N GLY A 21 18.32 -11.46 -15.28
CA GLY A 21 17.77 -10.81 -16.47
C GLY A 21 16.56 -11.53 -17.09
N ASP A 22 16.00 -12.52 -16.41
CA ASP A 22 14.83 -13.25 -16.90
C ASP A 22 13.55 -12.38 -16.85
N ARG A 23 13.09 -11.97 -18.03
CA ARG A 23 11.88 -11.14 -18.18
C ARG A 23 10.61 -11.88 -17.75
N ALA A 24 10.54 -13.19 -17.94
CA ALA A 24 9.37 -13.98 -17.53
C ALA A 24 9.22 -13.98 -15.99
N ALA A 25 10.33 -14.04 -15.27
CA ALA A 25 10.33 -13.90 -13.81
C ALA A 25 9.83 -12.52 -13.36
N ALA A 26 10.19 -11.45 -14.07
CA ALA A 26 9.66 -10.11 -13.82
C ALA A 26 8.14 -10.06 -13.99
N ASP A 27 7.61 -10.61 -15.08
CA ASP A 27 6.17 -10.63 -15.37
C ASP A 27 5.39 -11.46 -14.33
N GLU A 28 5.95 -12.55 -13.84
CA GLU A 28 5.34 -13.36 -12.79
C GLU A 28 5.30 -12.63 -11.44
N LEU A 29 6.38 -11.96 -11.07
CA LEU A 29 6.44 -11.12 -9.87
C LEU A 29 5.46 -9.94 -9.94
N LEU A 30 5.38 -9.28 -11.10
CA LEU A 30 4.47 -8.17 -11.33
C LEU A 30 3.00 -8.62 -11.22
N ARG A 31 2.63 -9.77 -11.80
CA ARG A 31 1.27 -10.33 -11.67
C ARG A 31 0.90 -10.63 -10.22
N LEU A 32 1.84 -11.14 -9.43
CA LEU A 32 1.62 -11.41 -8.01
C LEU A 32 1.35 -10.13 -7.22
N VAL A 33 2.16 -9.11 -7.44
CA VAL A 33 2.00 -7.80 -6.79
C VAL A 33 0.69 -7.14 -7.24
N SER A 34 0.35 -7.21 -8.53
CA SER A 34 -0.89 -6.67 -9.10
C SER A 34 -2.14 -7.19 -8.39
N ALA A 35 -2.25 -8.51 -8.18
CA ALA A 35 -3.40 -9.11 -7.51
C ALA A 35 -3.56 -8.63 -6.04
N ARG A 36 -2.45 -8.29 -5.38
CA ARG A 36 -2.48 -7.75 -4.00
C ARG A 36 -2.85 -6.28 -3.98
N LEU A 37 -2.27 -5.50 -4.89
CA LEU A 37 -2.63 -4.11 -5.12
C LEU A 37 -4.11 -3.94 -5.38
N GLU A 38 -4.66 -4.78 -6.23
CA GLU A 38 -6.08 -4.76 -6.55
C GLU A 38 -6.96 -5.00 -5.32
N ARG A 39 -6.61 -5.96 -4.46
CA ARG A 39 -7.34 -6.19 -3.21
C ARG A 39 -7.27 -4.99 -2.26
N LEU A 40 -6.11 -4.36 -2.14
CA LEU A 40 -5.91 -3.19 -1.30
C LEU A 40 -6.67 -1.97 -1.85
N ALA A 41 -6.55 -1.71 -3.15
CA ALA A 41 -7.27 -0.62 -3.82
C ALA A 41 -8.78 -0.78 -3.69
N ARG A 42 -9.31 -1.99 -3.89
CA ARG A 42 -10.75 -2.27 -3.68
C ARG A 42 -11.19 -2.03 -2.24
N ARG A 43 -10.35 -2.37 -1.25
CA ARG A 43 -10.65 -2.11 0.17
C ARG A 43 -10.72 -0.61 0.42
N MET A 44 -9.73 0.15 0.00
CA MET A 44 -9.72 1.60 0.16
C MET A 44 -10.89 2.28 -0.57
N LEU A 45 -11.17 1.89 -1.82
CA LEU A 45 -12.26 2.48 -2.59
C LEU A 45 -13.64 2.17 -2.03
N ARG A 46 -13.81 1.08 -1.24
CA ARG A 46 -15.07 0.77 -0.57
C ARG A 46 -15.44 1.80 0.48
N ASP A 47 -14.42 2.26 1.19
CA ASP A 47 -14.57 3.17 2.32
C ASP A 47 -14.63 4.65 1.85
N PHE A 48 -14.43 4.91 0.53
CA PHE A 48 -14.42 6.25 -0.06
C PHE A 48 -15.32 6.37 -1.30
N PRO A 49 -16.65 6.59 -1.12
CA PRO A 49 -17.60 6.70 -2.24
C PRO A 49 -17.23 7.79 -3.26
N ILE A 50 -16.67 8.92 -2.80
CA ILE A 50 -16.27 10.05 -3.67
C ILE A 50 -15.09 9.68 -4.57
N VAL A 51 -14.16 8.90 -4.05
CA VAL A 51 -13.02 8.39 -4.83
C VAL A 51 -13.49 7.42 -5.90
N ARG A 52 -14.45 6.57 -5.55
CA ARG A 52 -15.06 5.59 -6.47
C ARG A 52 -15.75 6.22 -7.67
N ASN A 53 -16.27 7.43 -7.52
CA ASN A 53 -16.91 8.17 -8.61
C ASN A 53 -15.89 8.84 -9.58
N GLY A 54 -14.61 8.89 -9.22
CA GLY A 54 -13.57 9.58 -9.98
C GLY A 54 -12.39 8.73 -10.43
N SER A 55 -12.23 7.52 -9.93
CA SER A 55 -11.15 6.59 -10.33
C SER A 55 -11.58 5.14 -10.17
N ASP A 56 -11.18 4.33 -11.13
CA ASP A 56 -11.34 2.89 -11.10
C ASP A 56 -10.19 2.24 -10.27
N THR A 57 -10.49 1.10 -9.64
CA THR A 57 -9.47 0.25 -9.01
C THR A 57 -8.35 -0.09 -10.00
N GLY A 58 -8.68 -0.25 -11.28
CA GLY A 58 -7.73 -0.51 -12.35
C GLY A 58 -6.70 0.60 -12.52
N ASP A 59 -7.11 1.86 -12.45
CA ASP A 59 -6.23 3.02 -12.61
C ASP A 59 -5.17 3.07 -11.51
N VAL A 60 -5.58 2.83 -10.26
CA VAL A 60 -4.68 2.76 -9.09
C VAL A 60 -3.65 1.66 -9.24
N VAL A 61 -4.12 0.46 -9.62
CA VAL A 61 -3.24 -0.70 -9.82
C VAL A 61 -2.27 -0.43 -10.96
N GLN A 62 -2.74 0.16 -12.05
CA GLN A 62 -1.91 0.50 -13.22
C GLN A 62 -0.83 1.51 -12.84
N GLY A 63 -1.15 2.56 -12.10
CA GLY A 63 -0.18 3.56 -11.65
C GLY A 63 0.93 2.95 -10.79
N ALA A 64 0.57 2.15 -9.79
CA ALA A 64 1.53 1.47 -8.93
C ALA A 64 2.41 0.47 -9.70
N MET A 65 1.84 -0.25 -10.67
CA MET A 65 2.59 -1.17 -11.53
C MET A 65 3.59 -0.46 -12.43
N LEU A 66 3.21 0.66 -13.04
CA LEU A 66 4.11 1.47 -13.87
C LEU A 66 5.30 1.97 -13.04
N ARG A 67 5.07 2.43 -11.82
CA ARG A 67 6.12 2.86 -10.89
C ARG A 67 7.04 1.71 -10.51
N LEU A 68 6.48 0.52 -10.24
CA LEU A 68 7.29 -0.66 -9.91
C LEU A 68 8.16 -1.09 -11.09
N ILE A 69 7.60 -1.12 -12.31
CA ILE A 69 8.36 -1.43 -13.52
C ILE A 69 9.49 -0.42 -13.72
N ALA A 70 9.23 0.88 -13.55
CA ALA A 70 10.25 1.91 -13.64
C ALA A 70 11.35 1.71 -12.59
N ALA A 71 10.96 1.50 -11.32
CA ALA A 71 11.89 1.28 -10.24
C ALA A 71 12.77 0.03 -10.42
N LEU A 72 12.23 -1.05 -11.00
CA LEU A 72 12.98 -2.28 -11.30
C LEU A 72 14.04 -2.11 -12.40
N ARG A 73 13.95 -1.06 -13.23
CA ARG A 73 14.98 -0.71 -14.23
C ARG A 73 16.22 -0.11 -13.58
N ASP A 74 16.00 0.69 -12.54
CA ASP A 74 17.05 1.44 -11.85
C ASP A 74 17.61 0.66 -10.65
N VAL A 75 16.72 -0.03 -9.93
CA VAL A 75 17.06 -0.81 -8.74
C VAL A 75 16.86 -2.28 -9.04
N ARG A 76 17.95 -3.05 -9.09
CA ARG A 76 17.89 -4.50 -9.23
C ARG A 76 17.91 -5.16 -7.86
N PRO A 77 16.77 -5.56 -7.30
CA PRO A 77 16.75 -6.19 -5.99
C PRO A 77 17.50 -7.53 -6.05
N THR A 78 18.44 -7.72 -5.13
CA THR A 78 19.26 -8.93 -5.06
C THR A 78 18.68 -9.99 -4.14
N THR A 79 17.67 -9.62 -3.34
CA THR A 79 17.01 -10.52 -2.39
C THR A 79 15.49 -10.37 -2.49
N THR A 80 14.78 -11.40 -2.08
CA THR A 80 13.31 -11.38 -1.94
C THR A 80 12.85 -10.22 -1.06
N ARG A 81 13.54 -9.98 0.06
CA ARG A 81 13.26 -8.87 0.98
C ARG A 81 13.37 -7.52 0.26
N ALA A 82 14.44 -7.29 -0.49
CA ALA A 82 14.63 -6.05 -1.25
C ALA A 82 13.55 -5.86 -2.32
N PHE A 83 13.16 -6.92 -3.04
CA PHE A 83 12.07 -6.86 -4.02
C PHE A 83 10.72 -6.52 -3.37
N VAL A 84 10.39 -7.21 -2.29
CA VAL A 84 9.13 -6.97 -1.55
C VAL A 84 9.11 -5.55 -0.97
N GLY A 85 10.22 -5.10 -0.38
CA GLY A 85 10.35 -3.73 0.12
C GLY A 85 10.15 -2.68 -0.98
N LEU A 86 10.74 -2.89 -2.16
CA LEU A 86 10.53 -2.02 -3.32
C LEU A 86 9.06 -1.99 -3.75
N ALA A 87 8.42 -3.15 -3.85
CA ALA A 87 7.01 -3.26 -4.22
C ALA A 87 6.10 -2.53 -3.20
N VAL A 88 6.31 -2.74 -1.89
CA VAL A 88 5.60 -2.04 -0.81
C VAL A 88 5.70 -0.53 -0.98
N LEU A 89 6.91 -0.04 -1.25
CA LEU A 89 7.17 1.39 -1.41
C LEU A 89 6.38 1.99 -2.59
N GLN A 90 6.30 1.30 -3.74
CA GLN A 90 5.56 1.80 -4.90
C GLN A 90 4.04 1.81 -4.66
N VAL A 91 3.51 0.75 -4.04
CA VAL A 91 2.09 0.70 -3.63
C VAL A 91 1.74 1.88 -2.76
N ARG A 92 2.54 2.11 -1.73
CA ARG A 92 2.30 3.16 -0.76
C ARG A 92 2.37 4.56 -1.39
N ARG A 93 3.33 4.80 -2.28
CA ARG A 93 3.43 6.06 -3.03
C ARG A 93 2.19 6.32 -3.87
N GLU A 94 1.69 5.29 -4.56
CA GLU A 94 0.47 5.44 -5.37
C GLU A 94 -0.75 5.77 -4.50
N LEU A 95 -0.90 5.08 -3.37
CA LEU A 95 -2.01 5.35 -2.44
C LEU A 95 -1.94 6.77 -1.85
N LEU A 96 -0.73 7.24 -1.54
CA LEU A 96 -0.52 8.60 -1.04
C LEU A 96 -0.86 9.65 -2.10
N ASP A 97 -0.45 9.44 -3.35
CA ASP A 97 -0.74 10.36 -4.45
C ASP A 97 -2.24 10.36 -4.77
N LEU A 98 -2.89 9.21 -4.72
CA LEU A 98 -4.34 9.09 -4.86
C LEU A 98 -5.07 9.88 -3.77
N ALA A 99 -4.72 9.67 -2.51
CA ALA A 99 -5.31 10.38 -1.39
C ALA A 99 -5.15 11.90 -1.53
N ARG A 100 -3.95 12.37 -1.90
CA ARG A 100 -3.69 13.80 -2.16
C ARG A 100 -4.51 14.34 -3.32
N HIS A 101 -4.61 13.59 -4.42
CA HIS A 101 -5.38 13.97 -5.59
C HIS A 101 -6.86 14.19 -5.26
N PHE A 102 -7.46 13.27 -4.49
CA PHE A 102 -8.87 13.38 -4.11
C PHE A 102 -9.10 14.47 -3.06
N ALA A 103 -8.19 14.65 -2.11
CA ALA A 103 -8.25 15.77 -1.17
C ALA A 103 -8.22 17.13 -1.90
N ALA A 104 -7.34 17.29 -2.88
CA ALA A 104 -7.25 18.52 -3.69
C ALA A 104 -8.53 18.74 -4.52
N ARG A 105 -9.12 17.70 -5.12
CA ARG A 105 -10.39 17.81 -5.88
C ARG A 105 -11.57 18.13 -4.98
N GLY A 106 -11.67 17.52 -3.81
CA GLY A 106 -12.69 17.82 -2.81
C GLY A 106 -12.59 19.26 -2.31
N ALA A 107 -11.38 19.80 -2.15
CA ALA A 107 -11.18 21.20 -1.79
C ALA A 107 -11.57 22.16 -2.94
N ALA A 108 -11.25 21.80 -4.20
CA ALA A 108 -11.61 22.60 -5.39
C ALA A 108 -13.13 22.59 -5.70
N SER A 109 -13.85 21.54 -5.31
CA SER A 109 -15.30 21.45 -5.46
C SER A 109 -16.08 22.26 -4.41
N ARG A 110 -15.40 22.85 -3.44
CA ARG A 110 -15.97 23.71 -2.38
C ARG A 110 -16.11 25.16 -2.79
N VAL A 111 -16.45 25.47 -4.04
CA VAL A 111 -16.98 26.81 -4.36
C VAL A 111 -18.36 26.89 -3.72
N PRO A 112 -18.59 27.80 -2.75
CA PRO A 112 -19.89 27.90 -2.07
C PRO A 112 -20.94 28.34 -3.08
N ASP A 113 -21.82 27.44 -3.47
CA ASP A 113 -23.10 27.83 -4.09
C ASP A 113 -24.07 28.14 -2.93
N PRO A 114 -24.56 29.39 -2.81
CA PRO A 114 -25.39 29.79 -1.66
C PRO A 114 -26.77 29.13 -1.57
N GLY A 115 -27.07 28.19 -2.48
CA GLY A 115 -28.42 27.62 -2.63
C GLY A 115 -28.63 26.15 -2.29
N THR A 116 -27.58 25.38 -1.94
CA THR A 116 -27.71 23.92 -1.69
C THR A 116 -27.15 23.52 -0.33
N ALA A 117 -28.03 23.57 0.69
CA ALA A 117 -27.63 23.41 2.10
C ALA A 117 -27.46 21.96 2.59
N ASP A 118 -27.53 20.92 1.76
CA ASP A 118 -27.57 19.53 2.26
C ASP A 118 -26.52 18.55 1.70
N PHE A 119 -25.71 18.95 0.72
CA PHE A 119 -24.61 18.12 0.19
C PHE A 119 -23.24 18.43 0.82
N GLY A 120 -23.15 19.43 1.68
CA GLY A 120 -21.91 19.92 2.28
C GLY A 120 -21.32 19.01 3.36
N SER A 121 -22.14 18.28 4.10
CA SER A 121 -21.71 17.46 5.23
C SER A 121 -20.96 16.20 4.77
N ALA A 122 -21.54 15.40 3.90
CA ALA A 122 -20.94 14.16 3.42
C ALA A 122 -19.64 14.40 2.60
N ALA A 123 -19.57 15.52 1.85
CA ALA A 123 -18.36 15.89 1.13
C ALA A 123 -17.24 16.38 2.08
N SER A 124 -17.60 17.01 3.20
CA SER A 124 -16.64 17.48 4.21
C SER A 124 -16.04 16.33 5.01
N GLU A 125 -16.86 15.35 5.41
CA GLU A 125 -16.39 14.14 6.11
C GLU A 125 -15.43 13.35 5.23
N SER A 126 -15.77 13.11 3.97
CA SER A 126 -14.92 12.34 3.08
C SER A 126 -13.59 13.01 2.72
N VAL A 127 -13.50 14.34 2.77
CA VAL A 127 -12.21 15.06 2.60
C VAL A 127 -11.35 14.93 3.85
N GLY A 128 -11.93 14.97 5.05
CA GLY A 128 -11.23 14.72 6.31
C GLY A 128 -10.64 13.30 6.34
N ASP A 129 -11.40 12.32 5.88
CA ASP A 129 -10.95 10.93 5.79
C ASP A 129 -9.78 10.77 4.80
N LEU A 130 -9.81 11.44 3.64
CA LEU A 130 -8.72 11.39 2.67
C LEU A 130 -7.44 12.06 3.20
N GLU A 131 -7.58 13.15 3.94
CA GLU A 131 -6.44 13.80 4.59
C GLU A 131 -5.84 12.91 5.68
N LEU A 132 -6.68 12.25 6.48
CA LEU A 132 -6.25 11.25 7.45
C LEU A 132 -5.51 10.09 6.78
N TRP A 133 -6.03 9.58 5.65
CA TRP A 133 -5.34 8.54 4.86
C TRP A 133 -3.98 9.01 4.34
N ALA A 134 -3.88 10.23 3.83
CA ALA A 134 -2.60 10.80 3.38
C ALA A 134 -1.60 10.92 4.53
N ARG A 135 -2.05 11.38 5.69
CA ARG A 135 -1.25 11.45 6.94
C ARG A 135 -0.81 10.06 7.39
N PHE A 136 -1.72 9.07 7.37
CA PHE A 136 -1.43 7.68 7.74
C PHE A 136 -0.32 7.06 6.86
N HIS A 137 -0.43 7.20 5.54
CA HIS A 137 0.60 6.66 4.63
C HIS A 137 1.95 7.38 4.80
N THR A 138 1.93 8.69 5.06
CA THR A 138 3.15 9.46 5.35
C THR A 138 3.78 9.02 6.67
N ALA A 139 2.97 8.83 7.71
CA ALA A 139 3.44 8.32 9.00
C ALA A 139 4.02 6.91 8.89
N ALA A 140 3.37 6.03 8.10
CA ALA A 140 3.87 4.69 7.84
C ALA A 140 5.24 4.68 7.11
N ASP A 141 5.54 5.71 6.32
CA ASP A 141 6.88 5.89 5.72
C ASP A 141 7.94 6.27 6.74
N GLY A 142 7.54 7.04 7.75
CA GLY A 142 8.41 7.50 8.82
C GLY A 142 8.70 6.45 9.90
N LEU A 143 8.10 5.27 9.85
CA LEU A 143 8.37 4.20 10.81
C LEU A 143 9.84 3.77 10.79
N PRO A 144 10.41 3.33 11.93
CA PRO A 144 11.71 2.66 11.96
C PRO A 144 11.76 1.49 10.98
N ALA A 145 12.95 1.10 10.54
CA ALA A 145 13.12 0.19 9.41
C ALA A 145 12.41 -1.16 9.61
N GLU A 146 12.56 -1.78 10.76
CA GLU A 146 11.99 -3.09 11.07
C GLU A 146 10.47 -3.05 11.18
N GLU A 147 9.94 -2.03 11.86
CA GLU A 147 8.50 -1.78 12.00
C GLU A 147 7.87 -1.50 10.63
N ARG A 148 8.52 -0.68 9.82
CA ARG A 148 8.06 -0.33 8.47
C ARG A 148 8.01 -1.54 7.55
N GLU A 149 9.01 -2.41 7.61
CA GLU A 149 9.05 -3.65 6.82
C GLU A 149 7.95 -4.63 7.27
N ALA A 150 7.83 -4.88 8.57
CA ALA A 150 6.80 -5.76 9.10
C ALA A 150 5.39 -5.20 8.80
N PHE A 151 5.20 -3.89 9.01
CA PHE A 151 3.95 -3.21 8.68
C PHE A 151 3.63 -3.32 7.19
N GLY A 152 4.61 -3.08 6.33
CA GLY A 152 4.46 -3.19 4.89
C GLY A 152 4.01 -4.57 4.44
N LEU A 153 4.65 -5.63 4.95
CA LEU A 153 4.31 -7.01 4.61
C LEU A 153 2.91 -7.40 5.06
N LEU A 154 2.53 -7.07 6.29
CA LEU A 154 1.24 -7.46 6.86
C LEU A 154 0.10 -6.60 6.30
N TYR A 155 0.26 -5.27 6.29
CA TYR A 155 -0.79 -4.34 5.92
C TYR A 155 -0.98 -4.21 4.42
N TYR A 156 0.09 -3.85 3.68
CA TYR A 156 -0.02 -3.60 2.24
C TYR A 156 0.00 -4.87 1.40
N HIS A 157 0.77 -5.88 1.80
CA HIS A 157 0.88 -7.12 1.05
C HIS A 157 -0.04 -8.23 1.54
N GLY A 158 -0.64 -8.09 2.73
CA GLY A 158 -1.56 -9.08 3.29
C GLY A 158 -0.89 -10.43 3.58
N HIS A 159 0.42 -10.42 3.86
CA HIS A 159 1.12 -11.61 4.34
C HIS A 159 0.63 -11.99 5.73
N THR A 160 0.61 -13.28 6.02
CA THR A 160 0.48 -13.78 7.38
C THR A 160 1.76 -13.50 8.16
N ARG A 161 1.68 -13.55 9.50
CA ARG A 161 2.86 -13.40 10.36
C ARG A 161 3.93 -14.44 10.07
N ALA A 162 3.51 -15.67 9.78
CA ALA A 162 4.41 -16.77 9.43
C ALA A 162 5.17 -16.48 8.13
N GLU A 163 4.46 -16.04 7.08
CA GLU A 163 5.09 -15.66 5.80
C GLU A 163 6.03 -14.47 5.96
N ALA A 164 5.63 -13.44 6.73
CA ALA A 164 6.48 -12.29 7.00
C ALA A 164 7.75 -12.70 7.79
N ALA A 165 7.61 -13.60 8.77
CA ALA A 165 8.74 -14.13 9.54
C ALA A 165 9.78 -14.84 8.64
N LEU A 166 9.29 -15.66 7.70
CA LEU A 166 10.14 -16.33 6.72
C LEU A 166 10.85 -15.32 5.79
N LEU A 167 10.13 -14.31 5.30
CA LEU A 167 10.68 -13.27 4.42
C LEU A 167 11.74 -12.41 5.11
N LEU A 168 11.53 -12.11 6.38
CA LEU A 168 12.42 -11.26 7.19
C LEU A 168 13.56 -12.05 7.86
N GLY A 169 13.50 -13.39 7.86
CA GLY A 169 14.48 -14.23 8.53
C GLY A 169 14.44 -14.14 10.06
N VAL A 170 13.25 -13.90 10.63
CA VAL A 170 13.03 -13.73 12.07
C VAL A 170 11.91 -14.63 12.58
N SER A 171 11.67 -14.66 13.89
CA SER A 171 10.53 -15.39 14.46
C SER A 171 9.20 -14.63 14.27
N GLU A 172 8.07 -15.35 14.23
CA GLU A 172 6.73 -14.75 14.21
C GLU A 172 6.49 -13.83 15.42
N ARG A 173 7.07 -14.15 16.57
CA ARG A 173 7.04 -13.31 17.79
C ARG A 173 7.73 -11.97 17.53
N THR A 174 8.84 -11.95 16.80
CA THR A 174 9.55 -10.73 16.44
C THR A 174 8.71 -9.90 15.48
N VAL A 175 8.10 -10.50 14.45
CA VAL A 175 7.18 -9.83 13.52
C VAL A 175 5.99 -9.20 14.26
N TYR A 176 5.39 -9.96 15.21
CA TYR A 176 4.30 -9.44 16.02
C TYR A 176 4.72 -8.23 16.87
N ARG A 177 5.91 -8.26 17.46
CA ARG A 177 6.44 -7.14 18.24
C ARG A 177 6.64 -5.90 17.39
N TRP A 178 7.23 -6.04 16.21
CA TRP A 178 7.41 -4.92 15.26
C TRP A 178 6.08 -4.38 14.77
N TRP A 179 5.13 -5.26 14.44
CA TRP A 179 3.78 -4.85 14.08
C TRP A 179 3.08 -4.06 15.20
N ALA A 180 3.13 -4.56 16.42
CA ALA A 180 2.52 -3.89 17.58
C ALA A 180 3.17 -2.52 17.84
N SER A 181 4.50 -2.44 17.76
CA SER A 181 5.26 -1.19 17.85
C SER A 181 4.85 -0.21 16.74
N ALA A 182 4.75 -0.67 15.49
CA ALA A 182 4.30 0.14 14.38
C ALA A 182 2.89 0.72 14.59
N CYS A 183 1.96 -0.12 15.07
CA CYS A 183 0.59 0.33 15.37
C CYS A 183 0.57 1.42 16.45
N VAL A 184 1.34 1.27 17.54
CA VAL A 184 1.45 2.30 18.59
C VAL A 184 2.01 3.60 18.01
N LEU A 185 3.13 3.54 17.29
CA LEU A 185 3.76 4.72 16.70
C LEU A 185 2.82 5.45 15.73
N LEU A 186 2.08 4.71 14.90
CA LEU A 186 1.10 5.30 13.98
C LEU A 186 -0.07 5.95 14.73
N THR A 187 -0.58 5.30 15.77
CA THR A 187 -1.67 5.85 16.60
C THR A 187 -1.22 7.15 17.26
N ASP A 188 -0.01 7.19 17.82
CA ASP A 188 0.54 8.40 18.46
C ASP A 188 0.73 9.53 17.45
N GLN A 189 1.30 9.25 16.26
CA GLN A 189 1.53 10.25 15.22
C GLN A 189 0.23 10.82 14.62
N LEU A 190 -0.83 10.05 14.66
CA LEU A 190 -2.15 10.43 14.13
C LEU A 190 -3.11 10.96 15.20
N GLY A 191 -2.63 11.12 16.45
CA GLY A 191 -3.44 11.64 17.55
C GLY A 191 -4.60 10.74 17.97
N GLY A 192 -4.46 9.43 17.77
CA GLY A 192 -5.47 8.42 18.08
C GLY A 192 -6.47 8.16 16.93
N GLU A 193 -6.43 8.95 15.88
CA GLU A 193 -7.30 8.78 14.71
C GLU A 193 -6.64 7.82 13.71
N LEU A 194 -7.22 6.65 13.50
CA LEU A 194 -6.78 5.71 12.46
C LEU A 194 -7.84 5.61 11.37
N PRO A 195 -7.44 5.57 10.08
CA PRO A 195 -8.38 5.34 9.00
C PRO A 195 -9.00 3.93 9.13
N HIS A 196 -10.31 3.87 8.97
CA HIS A 196 -11.14 2.65 9.10
C HIS A 196 -11.10 1.77 7.86
#